data_fcb7d10a0f4ec0a8ec24f40d00ebf163
#
_entry.id   fcb7d10a0f4ec0a8ec24f40d00ebf163
#
_cell.length_a   1.000
_cell.length_b   1.000
_cell.length_c   1.000
_cell.angle_alpha   90.00
_cell.angle_beta   90.00
_cell.angle_gamma   90.00
#
_symmetry.space_group_name_H-M   'P 1'
#
loop_
_entity.id
_entity.type
_entity.pdbx_description
1 polymer ?
#
loop_
_entity_poly.entity_id
_entity_poly.type
_entity_poly.pdbx_seq_one_letter_code
_entity_poly.pdbx_strand_id
1 'polypeptide(L)'
;MLAAAFLAAGCANSPKELSAGIRTENLDTTADKGSDFYQYACGGWMKLNPLTGEYSRFGSFDKLGQDNIARLNDLIAEIATGTHAAGTEAQKIADFYNVAMDADRLNAEGYEPVKAELQRVAEITDVKGIAALMGEDLYDIFFQVYVDADIMDAKRNLMQTYQAGIGMGNRDYYFESSDKMIEIQSEYLNHIQKMFQLAGFTTVQASEASQAVMMIERQLALAHFSQEKLRDSYANYHLYTTDSLKASFPGFCWDTYFETLGCAGVAELSVSQEEPIRKSIEIMNTARIEDLRYYMQWRVLSAASSYMSDEFTTEKFNFFGRVMSGRTEETPRWKRAVSMVDGSLGMALGKLYCEKYFPAEAKTRMETLCANLLKAYGERIDNLEWMSDETKAKAHEKLSTFYVKVGYPNKWEDYTALEIDAKESYWTLVKRVSKFNTARTMAKLSKPVDKDEWYMNPQTVNAYYNPTTNEICFPAGILQ
;
A
#
# COMPACT_ATOMS: atom_id res chain seq x y z
N MET A 1 28.00 -50.03 36.71
CA MET A 1 27.31 -48.81 37.11
C MET A 1 28.08 -47.64 36.54
N LEU A 2 27.65 -47.15 35.38
CA LEU A 2 28.19 -45.93 34.75
C LEU A 2 27.06 -44.90 34.76
N ALA A 3 27.26 -43.84 35.51
CA ALA A 3 26.35 -42.69 35.54
C ALA A 3 26.66 -41.75 34.37
N ALA A 4 25.75 -41.60 33.44
CA ALA A 4 25.82 -40.60 32.39
C ALA A 4 25.31 -39.27 32.90
N ALA A 5 26.20 -38.26 33.01
CA ALA A 5 25.82 -36.89 33.32
C ALA A 5 25.35 -36.21 32.04
N PHE A 6 24.04 -35.83 32.01
CA PHE A 6 23.47 -34.94 31.00
C PHE A 6 23.89 -33.50 31.36
N LEU A 7 24.78 -32.94 30.57
CA LEU A 7 25.02 -31.49 30.56
C LEU A 7 23.91 -30.82 29.77
N ALA A 8 22.96 -30.20 30.46
CA ALA A 8 22.04 -29.26 29.89
C ALA A 8 22.83 -27.97 29.54
N ALA A 9 23.13 -27.79 28.26
CA ALA A 9 23.60 -26.51 27.76
C ALA A 9 22.38 -25.58 27.64
N GLY A 10 22.10 -24.84 28.71
CA GLY A 10 21.22 -23.70 28.68
C GLY A 10 21.85 -22.63 27.80
N CYS A 11 21.24 -22.32 26.65
CA CYS A 11 21.54 -21.09 25.94
C CYS A 11 21.09 -19.92 26.83
N ALA A 12 22.03 -19.42 27.64
CA ALA A 12 21.87 -18.14 28.29
C ALA A 12 21.84 -17.07 27.17
N ASN A 13 20.70 -16.52 26.87
CA ASN A 13 20.61 -15.26 26.16
C ASN A 13 21.35 -14.22 27.00
N SER A 14 22.59 -13.94 26.65
CA SER A 14 23.30 -12.79 27.20
C SER A 14 22.45 -11.55 26.91
N PRO A 15 22.20 -10.70 27.91
CA PRO A 15 21.48 -9.44 27.63
C PRO A 15 22.23 -8.72 26.54
N LYS A 16 21.54 -8.36 25.46
CA LYS A 16 22.10 -7.53 24.40
C LYS A 16 22.66 -6.28 25.07
N GLU A 17 23.97 -6.08 25.04
CA GLU A 17 24.59 -4.87 25.57
C GLU A 17 23.93 -3.68 24.87
N LEU A 18 23.19 -2.87 25.62
CA LEU A 18 22.55 -1.67 25.11
C LEU A 18 23.68 -0.67 24.82
N SER A 19 24.14 -0.62 23.58
CA SER A 19 25.06 0.43 23.15
C SER A 19 24.30 1.76 23.11
N ALA A 20 24.53 2.60 24.10
CA ALA A 20 24.05 3.97 24.06
C ALA A 20 24.95 4.78 23.13
N GLY A 21 24.37 5.45 22.13
CA GLY A 21 25.05 6.45 21.33
C GLY A 21 25.58 5.96 19.99
N ILE A 22 26.70 6.53 19.56
CA ILE A 22 27.30 6.30 18.24
C ILE A 22 28.02 4.97 18.23
N ARG A 23 27.66 4.10 17.28
CA ARG A 23 28.39 2.88 16.98
C ARG A 23 29.61 3.22 16.16
N THR A 24 30.80 3.07 16.75
CA THR A 24 32.07 3.46 16.11
C THR A 24 32.42 2.63 14.89
N GLU A 25 31.89 1.40 14.78
CA GLU A 25 32.04 0.52 13.61
C GLU A 25 31.30 1.07 12.36
N ASN A 26 30.33 1.96 12.56
CA ASN A 26 29.64 2.63 11.45
C ASN A 26 30.45 3.77 10.83
N LEU A 27 31.50 4.24 11.50
CA LEU A 27 32.34 5.32 11.02
C LEU A 27 33.40 4.81 10.03
N ASP A 28 33.71 5.59 9.01
CA ASP A 28 34.89 5.44 8.19
C ASP A 28 35.95 6.49 8.60
N THR A 29 36.80 6.15 9.55
CA THR A 29 37.80 7.06 10.08
C THR A 29 38.93 7.39 9.09
N THR A 30 38.93 6.76 7.89
CA THR A 30 39.88 7.08 6.82
C THR A 30 39.39 8.23 5.94
N ALA A 31 38.11 8.55 5.99
CA ALA A 31 37.53 9.68 5.26
C ALA A 31 37.79 11.00 6.01
N ASP A 32 38.13 12.04 5.24
CA ASP A 32 38.27 13.39 5.81
C ASP A 32 36.89 13.98 6.10
N LYS A 33 36.59 14.13 7.38
CA LYS A 33 35.30 14.65 7.87
C LYS A 33 34.99 16.11 7.46
N GLY A 34 36.01 16.85 7.04
CA GLY A 34 35.86 18.21 6.52
C GLY A 34 35.44 18.24 5.04
N SER A 35 35.82 17.19 4.28
CA SER A 35 35.54 17.10 2.84
C SER A 35 34.34 16.20 2.53
N ASP A 36 34.20 15.08 3.23
CA ASP A 36 33.10 14.13 3.05
C ASP A 36 32.60 13.59 4.41
N PHE A 37 31.76 14.36 5.06
CA PHE A 37 31.22 14.00 6.36
C PHE A 37 30.26 12.78 6.26
N TYR A 38 29.56 12.61 5.14
CA TYR A 38 28.67 11.46 4.94
C TYR A 38 29.47 10.15 4.92
N GLN A 39 30.55 10.10 4.12
CA GLN A 39 31.43 8.94 4.08
C GLN A 39 32.08 8.68 5.46
N TYR A 40 32.51 9.73 6.17
CA TYR A 40 33.04 9.58 7.52
C TYR A 40 32.01 8.97 8.48
N ALA A 41 30.78 9.49 8.49
CA ALA A 41 29.75 9.09 9.45
C ALA A 41 29.10 7.74 9.15
N CYS A 42 28.98 7.37 7.86
CA CYS A 42 28.20 6.21 7.40
C CYS A 42 29.01 5.16 6.64
N GLY A 43 30.28 5.43 6.29
CA GLY A 43 31.07 4.55 5.43
C GLY A 43 31.34 3.16 6.02
N GLY A 44 31.51 3.06 7.34
CA GLY A 44 31.61 1.78 8.02
C GLY A 44 30.30 0.99 7.95
N TRP A 45 29.16 1.66 8.19
CA TRP A 45 27.84 1.05 8.06
C TRP A 45 27.60 0.50 6.64
N MET A 46 27.94 1.27 5.60
CA MET A 46 27.78 0.85 4.20
C MET A 46 28.65 -0.38 3.87
N LYS A 47 29.85 -0.48 4.42
CA LYS A 47 30.72 -1.67 4.29
C LYS A 47 30.13 -2.90 4.97
N LEU A 48 29.49 -2.74 6.14
CA LEU A 48 28.85 -3.81 6.89
C LEU A 48 27.52 -4.25 6.27
N ASN A 49 26.85 -3.37 5.51
CA ASN A 49 25.53 -3.59 4.91
C ASN A 49 25.57 -3.25 3.41
N PRO A 50 26.23 -4.08 2.58
CA PRO A 50 26.37 -3.81 1.16
C PRO A 50 25.01 -3.85 0.45
N LEU A 51 24.85 -3.00 -0.57
CA LEU A 51 23.70 -3.02 -1.47
C LEU A 51 23.69 -4.34 -2.25
N THR A 52 22.57 -5.07 -2.18
CA THR A 52 22.32 -6.28 -2.98
C THR A 52 21.44 -5.97 -4.19
N GLY A 53 21.38 -6.88 -5.16
CA GLY A 53 20.60 -6.70 -6.38
C GLY A 53 19.08 -6.58 -6.17
N GLU A 54 18.59 -7.02 -5.02
CA GLU A 54 17.17 -6.91 -4.62
C GLU A 54 16.76 -5.47 -4.31
N TYR A 55 17.72 -4.58 -4.03
CA TYR A 55 17.46 -3.19 -3.63
C TYR A 55 18.12 -2.19 -4.59
N SER A 56 17.47 -1.07 -4.87
CA SER A 56 18.07 0.07 -5.59
C SER A 56 18.77 1.07 -4.66
N ARG A 57 18.45 1.00 -3.39
CA ARG A 57 19.07 1.74 -2.28
C ARG A 57 18.98 0.90 -1.01
N PHE A 58 19.87 1.11 -0.05
CA PHE A 58 19.82 0.38 1.20
C PHE A 58 20.25 1.28 2.36
N GLY A 59 19.39 1.45 3.35
CA GLY A 59 19.60 2.25 4.54
C GLY A 59 19.15 1.52 5.80
N SER A 60 19.20 2.20 6.94
CA SER A 60 18.82 1.61 8.23
C SER A 60 17.36 1.17 8.28
N PHE A 61 16.45 1.87 7.60
CA PHE A 61 15.05 1.44 7.48
C PHE A 61 14.90 0.18 6.65
N ASP A 62 15.67 0.05 5.55
CA ASP A 62 15.65 -1.17 4.72
C ASP A 62 16.20 -2.37 5.51
N LYS A 63 17.27 -2.16 6.31
CA LYS A 63 17.80 -3.19 7.21
C LYS A 63 16.78 -3.62 8.27
N LEU A 64 16.12 -2.68 8.92
CA LEU A 64 15.05 -2.98 9.88
C LEU A 64 13.87 -3.70 9.21
N GLY A 65 13.49 -3.27 8.00
CA GLY A 65 12.48 -3.94 7.18
C GLY A 65 12.86 -5.38 6.81
N GLN A 66 14.13 -5.61 6.46
CA GLN A 66 14.67 -6.95 6.20
C GLN A 66 14.56 -7.87 7.44
N ASP A 67 14.97 -7.36 8.60
CA ASP A 67 14.92 -8.13 9.84
C ASP A 67 13.46 -8.41 10.23
N ASN A 68 12.59 -7.45 10.01
CA ASN A 68 11.17 -7.59 10.29
C ASN A 68 10.47 -8.60 9.38
N ILE A 69 10.71 -8.56 8.06
CA ILE A 69 10.11 -9.54 7.13
C ILE A 69 10.62 -10.97 7.40
N ALA A 70 11.85 -11.14 7.88
CA ALA A 70 12.34 -12.43 8.33
C ALA A 70 11.58 -12.94 9.55
N ARG A 71 11.33 -12.08 10.56
CA ARG A 71 10.50 -12.43 11.74
C ARG A 71 9.07 -12.79 11.35
N LEU A 72 8.47 -12.05 10.41
CA LEU A 72 7.14 -12.35 9.89
C LEU A 72 7.13 -13.68 9.15
N ASN A 73 8.16 -13.99 8.37
CA ASN A 73 8.30 -15.28 7.69
C ASN A 73 8.37 -16.44 8.69
N ASP A 74 9.18 -16.32 9.75
CA ASP A 74 9.29 -17.34 10.79
C ASP A 74 7.94 -17.57 11.49
N LEU A 75 7.20 -16.50 11.78
CA LEU A 75 5.87 -16.57 12.39
C LEU A 75 4.85 -17.22 11.45
N ILE A 76 4.79 -16.78 10.19
CA ILE A 76 3.86 -17.32 9.19
C ILE A 76 4.20 -18.78 8.87
N ALA A 77 5.48 -19.15 8.74
CA ALA A 77 5.89 -20.53 8.48
C ALA A 77 5.49 -21.48 9.63
N GLU A 78 5.60 -21.02 10.89
CA GLU A 78 5.11 -21.77 12.05
C GLU A 78 3.60 -22.01 11.95
N ILE A 79 2.82 -20.98 11.61
CA ILE A 79 1.37 -21.07 11.41
C ILE A 79 1.05 -21.98 10.22
N ALA A 80 1.72 -21.81 9.08
CA ALA A 80 1.44 -22.53 7.83
C ALA A 80 1.66 -24.05 7.93
N THR A 81 2.50 -24.50 8.85
CA THR A 81 2.73 -25.95 9.11
C THR A 81 1.75 -26.54 10.13
N GLY A 82 0.97 -25.69 10.81
CA GLY A 82 -0.01 -26.12 11.82
C GLY A 82 -1.32 -26.62 11.24
N THR A 83 -2.12 -27.30 12.09
CA THR A 83 -3.51 -27.64 11.77
C THR A 83 -4.43 -26.67 12.49
N HIS A 84 -5.26 -25.95 11.76
CA HIS A 84 -6.12 -24.91 12.30
C HIS A 84 -7.60 -25.21 12.03
N ALA A 85 -8.47 -24.82 12.96
CA ALA A 85 -9.91 -24.92 12.74
C ALA A 85 -10.35 -23.98 11.61
N ALA A 86 -11.27 -24.41 10.78
CA ALA A 86 -11.81 -23.62 9.68
C ALA A 86 -12.39 -22.28 10.15
N GLY A 87 -12.12 -21.20 9.43
CA GLY A 87 -12.59 -19.85 9.73
C GLY A 87 -11.76 -19.08 10.75
N THR A 88 -10.73 -19.70 11.37
CA THR A 88 -9.83 -18.98 12.28
C THR A 88 -8.83 -18.09 11.51
N GLU A 89 -8.34 -17.03 12.15
CA GLU A 89 -7.31 -16.15 11.58
C GLU A 89 -6.06 -16.95 11.18
N ALA A 90 -5.64 -17.91 12.01
CA ALA A 90 -4.50 -18.76 11.73
C ALA A 90 -4.71 -19.64 10.48
N GLN A 91 -5.91 -20.22 10.26
CA GLN A 91 -6.23 -20.95 9.04
C GLN A 91 -6.16 -20.03 7.81
N LYS A 92 -6.73 -18.82 7.90
CA LYS A 92 -6.72 -17.87 6.78
C LYS A 92 -5.31 -17.44 6.40
N ILE A 93 -4.44 -17.17 7.39
CA ILE A 93 -3.02 -16.85 7.19
C ILE A 93 -2.30 -18.04 6.53
N ALA A 94 -2.48 -19.25 7.07
CA ALA A 94 -1.83 -20.46 6.54
C ALA A 94 -2.24 -20.74 5.10
N ASP A 95 -3.51 -20.73 4.80
CA ASP A 95 -4.04 -21.04 3.47
C ASP A 95 -3.62 -19.98 2.45
N PHE A 96 -3.70 -18.70 2.80
CA PHE A 96 -3.28 -17.62 1.91
C PHE A 96 -1.79 -17.71 1.58
N TYR A 97 -0.95 -17.94 2.60
CA TYR A 97 0.49 -18.10 2.41
C TYR A 97 0.84 -19.33 1.57
N ASN A 98 0.23 -20.49 1.86
CA ASN A 98 0.49 -21.72 1.15
C ASN A 98 0.12 -21.62 -0.33
N VAL A 99 -1.02 -20.97 -0.68
CA VAL A 99 -1.40 -20.70 -2.07
C VAL A 99 -0.39 -19.77 -2.75
N ALA A 100 0.09 -18.73 -2.06
CA ALA A 100 1.09 -17.80 -2.60
C ALA A 100 2.46 -18.46 -2.84
N MET A 101 2.80 -19.50 -2.06
CA MET A 101 4.05 -20.25 -2.16
C MET A 101 4.02 -21.37 -3.18
N ASP A 102 2.86 -21.83 -3.61
CA ASP A 102 2.69 -22.96 -4.55
C ASP A 102 3.04 -22.58 -5.99
N ALA A 103 4.35 -22.50 -6.26
CA ALA A 103 4.87 -22.13 -7.57
C ALA A 103 4.40 -23.08 -8.69
N ASP A 104 4.37 -24.38 -8.41
CA ASP A 104 4.00 -25.39 -9.42
C ASP A 104 2.54 -25.20 -9.86
N ARG A 105 1.65 -24.97 -8.91
CA ARG A 105 0.25 -24.66 -9.18
C ARG A 105 0.09 -23.35 -9.95
N LEU A 106 0.71 -22.26 -9.51
CA LEU A 106 0.61 -20.96 -10.16
C LEU A 106 1.14 -20.99 -11.59
N ASN A 107 2.25 -21.72 -11.83
CA ASN A 107 2.79 -21.89 -13.17
C ASN A 107 1.89 -22.78 -14.06
N ALA A 108 1.24 -23.79 -13.50
CA ALA A 108 0.27 -24.61 -14.23
C ALA A 108 -1.03 -23.86 -14.56
N GLU A 109 -1.50 -23.00 -13.67
CA GLU A 109 -2.69 -22.15 -13.88
C GLU A 109 -2.44 -21.05 -14.94
N GLY A 110 -1.21 -20.52 -15.04
CA GLY A 110 -0.86 -19.46 -16.00
C GLY A 110 -1.76 -18.22 -15.84
N TYR A 111 -2.48 -17.85 -16.92
CA TYR A 111 -3.45 -16.74 -16.91
C TYR A 111 -4.92 -17.20 -16.76
N GLU A 112 -5.20 -18.50 -16.65
CA GLU A 112 -6.58 -19.00 -16.52
C GLU A 112 -7.38 -18.31 -15.39
N PRO A 113 -6.78 -17.98 -14.21
CA PRO A 113 -7.51 -17.30 -13.14
C PRO A 113 -8.08 -15.91 -13.51
N VAL A 114 -7.50 -15.21 -14.48
CA VAL A 114 -7.92 -13.86 -14.90
C VAL A 114 -8.72 -13.87 -16.21
N LYS A 115 -8.79 -15.00 -16.89
CA LYS A 115 -9.38 -15.13 -18.23
C LYS A 115 -10.84 -14.71 -18.29
N ALA A 116 -11.64 -15.10 -17.29
CA ALA A 116 -13.05 -14.73 -17.23
C ALA A 116 -13.26 -13.20 -17.11
N GLU A 117 -12.41 -12.51 -16.35
CA GLU A 117 -12.43 -11.05 -16.25
C GLU A 117 -12.05 -10.39 -17.58
N LEU A 118 -11.01 -10.89 -18.26
CA LEU A 118 -10.60 -10.36 -19.57
C LEU A 118 -11.72 -10.50 -20.61
N GLN A 119 -12.44 -11.64 -20.60
CA GLN A 119 -13.58 -11.86 -21.46
C GLN A 119 -14.75 -10.93 -21.13
N ARG A 120 -15.09 -10.79 -19.85
CA ARG A 120 -16.13 -9.86 -19.39
C ARG A 120 -15.83 -8.41 -19.79
N VAL A 121 -14.58 -7.98 -19.67
CA VAL A 121 -14.14 -6.65 -20.11
C VAL A 121 -14.30 -6.48 -21.62
N ALA A 122 -13.99 -7.52 -22.41
CA ALA A 122 -14.17 -7.49 -23.87
C ALA A 122 -15.64 -7.35 -24.31
N GLU A 123 -16.60 -7.66 -23.45
CA GLU A 123 -18.04 -7.54 -23.69
C GLU A 123 -18.63 -6.16 -23.29
N ILE A 124 -17.88 -5.30 -22.61
CA ILE A 124 -18.33 -3.94 -22.24
C ILE A 124 -18.56 -3.11 -23.50
N THR A 125 -19.73 -2.52 -23.60
CA THR A 125 -20.17 -1.75 -24.80
C THR A 125 -20.45 -0.28 -24.54
N ASP A 126 -20.52 0.13 -23.25
CA ASP A 126 -20.95 1.47 -22.87
C ASP A 126 -20.33 1.94 -21.53
N VAL A 127 -20.55 3.21 -21.21
CA VAL A 127 -20.07 3.84 -19.96
C VAL A 127 -20.68 3.19 -18.71
N LYS A 128 -21.85 2.58 -18.82
CA LYS A 128 -22.47 1.88 -17.68
C LYS A 128 -21.69 0.63 -17.30
N GLY A 129 -21.25 -0.15 -18.30
CA GLY A 129 -20.36 -1.30 -18.07
C GLY A 129 -19.00 -0.88 -17.51
N ILE A 130 -18.45 0.25 -17.98
CA ILE A 130 -17.20 0.82 -17.43
C ILE A 130 -17.42 1.19 -15.95
N ALA A 131 -18.48 1.90 -15.61
CA ALA A 131 -18.80 2.31 -14.25
C ALA A 131 -18.98 1.11 -13.31
N ALA A 132 -19.61 0.03 -13.78
CA ALA A 132 -19.75 -1.21 -13.02
C ALA A 132 -18.37 -1.87 -12.75
N LEU A 133 -17.48 -1.93 -13.75
CA LEU A 133 -16.13 -2.46 -13.57
C LEU A 133 -15.30 -1.61 -12.59
N MET A 134 -15.37 -0.29 -12.69
CA MET A 134 -14.70 0.62 -11.76
C MET A 134 -15.19 0.48 -10.32
N GLY A 135 -16.49 0.23 -10.14
CA GLY A 135 -17.10 0.03 -8.82
C GLY A 135 -16.67 -1.25 -8.10
N GLU A 136 -15.97 -2.17 -8.76
CA GLU A 136 -15.31 -3.31 -8.09
C GLU A 136 -14.12 -2.91 -7.23
N ASP A 137 -13.59 -1.68 -7.43
CA ASP A 137 -12.51 -1.04 -6.64
C ASP A 137 -11.24 -1.91 -6.54
N LEU A 138 -10.85 -2.52 -7.66
CA LEU A 138 -9.72 -3.46 -7.71
C LEU A 138 -8.68 -3.10 -8.78
N TYR A 139 -9.10 -2.45 -9.88
CA TYR A 139 -8.30 -2.38 -11.10
C TYR A 139 -7.66 -1.02 -11.36
N ASP A 140 -7.86 -0.03 -10.49
CA ASP A 140 -7.29 1.33 -10.64
C ASP A 140 -7.56 1.93 -12.04
N ILE A 141 -8.85 1.99 -12.44
CA ILE A 141 -9.29 2.45 -13.75
C ILE A 141 -9.76 3.90 -13.66
N PHE A 142 -9.23 4.81 -14.49
CA PHE A 142 -9.59 6.21 -14.63
C PHE A 142 -9.45 7.06 -13.37
N PHE A 143 -10.20 6.78 -12.32
CA PHE A 143 -10.11 7.42 -11.00
C PHE A 143 -10.52 6.43 -9.92
N GLN A 144 -10.10 6.72 -8.70
CA GLN A 144 -10.42 5.96 -7.50
C GLN A 144 -11.21 6.80 -6.50
N VAL A 145 -11.79 6.13 -5.51
CA VAL A 145 -12.36 6.76 -4.32
C VAL A 145 -11.75 6.15 -3.05
N TYR A 146 -11.69 6.94 -2.02
CA TYR A 146 -11.35 6.50 -0.67
C TYR A 146 -12.24 7.20 0.35
N VAL A 147 -12.32 6.68 1.55
CA VAL A 147 -13.09 7.26 2.66
C VAL A 147 -12.15 7.55 3.81
N ASP A 148 -12.11 8.80 4.22
CA ASP A 148 -11.32 9.28 5.35
C ASP A 148 -12.06 10.40 6.09
N ALA A 149 -11.52 10.83 7.22
CA ALA A 149 -12.04 11.98 7.95
C ALA A 149 -12.08 13.23 7.05
N ASP A 150 -13.21 13.94 7.07
CA ASP A 150 -13.35 15.18 6.34
C ASP A 150 -12.42 16.25 6.91
N ILE A 151 -11.58 16.87 6.06
CA ILE A 151 -10.62 17.91 6.50
C ILE A 151 -11.32 19.17 7.03
N MET A 152 -12.59 19.39 6.68
CA MET A 152 -13.40 20.53 7.13
C MET A 152 -14.27 20.16 8.34
N ASP A 153 -14.55 18.88 8.59
CA ASP A 153 -15.24 18.36 9.78
C ASP A 153 -14.69 16.98 10.18
N ALA A 154 -13.63 16.97 10.96
CA ALA A 154 -12.94 15.76 11.42
C ALA A 154 -13.80 14.79 12.25
N LYS A 155 -15.09 15.06 12.47
CA LYS A 155 -16.00 14.15 13.17
C LYS A 155 -16.75 13.22 12.23
N ARG A 156 -16.78 13.52 10.94
CA ARG A 156 -17.44 12.72 9.91
C ARG A 156 -16.46 12.11 8.92
N ASN A 157 -16.79 10.95 8.40
CA ASN A 157 -16.11 10.36 7.27
C ASN A 157 -16.71 10.90 5.96
N LEU A 158 -15.86 11.20 4.99
CA LEU A 158 -16.25 11.68 3.68
C LEU A 158 -15.58 10.84 2.59
N MET A 159 -16.36 10.48 1.56
CA MET A 159 -15.79 9.92 0.34
C MET A 159 -15.04 11.01 -0.42
N GLN A 160 -13.88 10.68 -0.95
CA GLN A 160 -13.07 11.56 -1.76
C GLN A 160 -12.65 10.84 -3.04
N THR A 161 -12.67 11.54 -4.17
CA THR A 161 -12.12 11.00 -5.42
C THR A 161 -10.63 11.28 -5.49
N TYR A 162 -9.90 10.47 -6.26
CA TYR A 162 -8.48 10.67 -6.53
C TYR A 162 -8.17 10.28 -7.99
N GLN A 163 -7.34 11.10 -8.66
CA GLN A 163 -6.87 10.81 -10.00
C GLN A 163 -6.11 9.48 -10.05
N ALA A 164 -6.38 8.63 -11.05
CA ALA A 164 -5.81 7.31 -11.18
C ALA A 164 -5.76 6.86 -12.65
N GLY A 165 -5.45 5.59 -12.90
CA GLY A 165 -5.56 5.00 -14.22
C GLY A 165 -4.34 5.11 -15.10
N ILE A 166 -3.18 5.56 -14.59
CA ILE A 166 -1.91 5.57 -15.32
C ILE A 166 -0.93 4.53 -14.76
N GLY A 167 -0.33 3.72 -15.60
CA GLY A 167 0.46 2.57 -15.17
C GLY A 167 1.87 2.91 -14.68
N MET A 168 2.50 3.99 -15.16
CA MET A 168 3.82 4.41 -14.69
C MET A 168 3.79 5.26 -13.39
N GLY A 169 2.61 5.46 -12.80
CA GLY A 169 2.41 6.04 -11.47
C GLY A 169 2.56 7.58 -11.38
N ASN A 170 3.31 8.23 -12.24
CA ASN A 170 3.45 9.68 -12.28
C ASN A 170 3.27 10.20 -13.71
N ARG A 171 2.53 11.31 -13.84
CA ARG A 171 2.26 11.97 -15.12
C ARG A 171 3.55 12.32 -15.88
N ASP A 172 4.61 12.70 -15.19
CA ASP A 172 5.84 13.19 -15.81
C ASP A 172 6.53 12.13 -16.66
N TYR A 173 6.39 10.84 -16.34
CA TYR A 173 6.88 9.73 -17.16
C TYR A 173 6.31 9.72 -18.59
N TYR A 174 5.17 10.37 -18.84
CA TYR A 174 4.51 10.39 -20.15
C TYR A 174 4.94 11.57 -21.03
N PHE A 175 5.60 12.59 -20.48
CA PHE A 175 5.89 13.87 -21.17
C PHE A 175 7.35 14.25 -21.18
N GLU A 176 8.15 13.83 -20.21
CA GLU A 176 9.57 14.13 -20.21
C GLU A 176 10.26 13.47 -21.41
N SER A 177 11.17 14.22 -22.02
CA SER A 177 11.85 13.85 -23.29
C SER A 177 13.34 13.62 -23.12
N SER A 178 13.83 13.40 -21.89
CA SER A 178 15.21 12.94 -21.69
C SER A 178 15.39 11.52 -22.25
N ASP A 179 16.61 11.18 -22.69
CA ASP A 179 16.90 9.85 -23.25
C ASP A 179 16.43 8.73 -22.34
N LYS A 180 16.61 8.89 -21.02
CA LYS A 180 16.15 7.91 -20.02
C LYS A 180 14.63 7.79 -19.99
N MET A 181 13.89 8.89 -20.10
CA MET A 181 12.43 8.85 -20.09
C MET A 181 11.87 8.27 -21.40
N ILE A 182 12.51 8.55 -22.54
CA ILE A 182 12.15 7.92 -23.82
C ILE A 182 12.38 6.41 -23.75
N GLU A 183 13.50 5.95 -23.17
CA GLU A 183 13.76 4.53 -22.92
C GLU A 183 12.64 3.90 -22.07
N ILE A 184 12.30 4.52 -20.92
CA ILE A 184 11.23 4.03 -20.03
C ILE A 184 9.89 3.93 -20.77
N GLN A 185 9.51 4.94 -21.56
CA GLN A 185 8.27 4.93 -22.34
C GLN A 185 8.26 3.80 -23.39
N SER A 186 9.39 3.55 -24.05
CA SER A 186 9.53 2.46 -25.03
C SER A 186 9.44 1.09 -24.35
N GLU A 187 10.14 0.90 -23.24
CA GLU A 187 10.11 -0.35 -22.47
C GLU A 187 8.73 -0.59 -21.82
N TYR A 188 7.99 0.47 -21.49
CA TYR A 188 6.62 0.33 -21.02
C TYR A 188 5.68 -0.22 -22.10
N LEU A 189 5.80 0.25 -23.34
CA LEU A 189 5.07 -0.31 -24.48
C LEU A 189 5.40 -1.79 -24.69
N ASN A 190 6.68 -2.16 -24.62
CA ASN A 190 7.15 -3.54 -24.74
C ASN A 190 6.58 -4.41 -23.61
N HIS A 191 6.58 -3.88 -22.39
CA HIS A 191 6.01 -4.55 -21.22
C HIS A 191 4.52 -4.83 -21.39
N ILE A 192 3.72 -3.84 -21.78
CA ILE A 192 2.29 -4.03 -22.02
C ILE A 192 2.08 -5.10 -23.09
N GLN A 193 2.79 -4.99 -24.22
CA GLN A 193 2.69 -5.96 -25.32
C GLN A 193 3.02 -7.39 -24.84
N LYS A 194 4.09 -7.55 -24.06
CA LYS A 194 4.49 -8.86 -23.52
C LYS A 194 3.45 -9.43 -22.58
N MET A 195 2.87 -8.62 -21.70
CA MET A 195 1.82 -9.03 -20.76
C MET A 195 0.57 -9.52 -21.50
N PHE A 196 0.14 -8.83 -22.56
CA PHE A 196 -0.97 -9.30 -23.41
C PHE A 196 -0.65 -10.62 -24.12
N GLN A 197 0.59 -10.80 -24.60
CA GLN A 197 1.01 -12.07 -25.22
C GLN A 197 0.97 -13.22 -24.22
N LEU A 198 1.44 -13.01 -22.98
CA LEU A 198 1.35 -14.00 -21.90
C LEU A 198 -0.10 -14.36 -21.56
N ALA A 199 -1.04 -13.42 -21.74
CA ALA A 199 -2.47 -13.64 -21.58
C ALA A 199 -3.15 -14.25 -22.84
N GLY A 200 -2.39 -14.74 -23.81
CA GLY A 200 -2.89 -15.46 -24.98
C GLY A 200 -3.33 -14.59 -26.17
N PHE A 201 -3.09 -13.28 -26.15
CA PHE A 201 -3.35 -12.42 -27.29
C PHE A 201 -2.31 -12.63 -28.39
N THR A 202 -2.74 -12.53 -29.65
CA THR A 202 -1.81 -12.57 -30.78
C THR A 202 -0.85 -11.37 -30.75
N THR A 203 0.28 -11.48 -31.44
CA THR A 203 1.25 -10.38 -31.54
C THR A 203 0.64 -9.09 -32.10
N VAL A 204 -0.29 -9.21 -33.04
CA VAL A 204 -1.00 -8.05 -33.62
C VAL A 204 -1.90 -7.40 -32.59
N GLN A 205 -2.75 -8.17 -31.93
CA GLN A 205 -3.63 -7.68 -30.87
C GLN A 205 -2.85 -7.06 -29.69
N ALA A 206 -1.76 -7.68 -29.27
CA ALA A 206 -0.91 -7.16 -28.20
C ALA A 206 -0.24 -5.82 -28.58
N SER A 207 0.16 -5.66 -29.84
CA SER A 207 0.69 -4.39 -30.37
C SER A 207 -0.38 -3.31 -30.41
N GLU A 208 -1.58 -3.61 -30.90
CA GLU A 208 -2.72 -2.69 -30.90
C GLU A 208 -3.10 -2.28 -29.47
N ALA A 209 -3.16 -3.25 -28.55
CA ALA A 209 -3.48 -3.00 -27.15
C ALA A 209 -2.45 -2.08 -26.49
N SER A 210 -1.14 -2.32 -26.68
CA SER A 210 -0.11 -1.46 -26.08
C SER A 210 -0.20 -0.02 -26.55
N GLN A 211 -0.51 0.21 -27.82
CA GLN A 211 -0.69 1.56 -28.37
C GLN A 211 -1.96 2.23 -27.84
N ALA A 212 -3.09 1.50 -27.77
CA ALA A 212 -4.34 1.99 -27.22
C ALA A 212 -4.20 2.39 -25.74
N VAL A 213 -3.54 1.56 -24.94
CA VAL A 213 -3.24 1.83 -23.52
C VAL A 213 -2.40 3.10 -23.39
N MET A 214 -1.27 3.19 -24.11
CA MET A 214 -0.40 4.35 -24.03
C MET A 214 -1.12 5.64 -24.46
N MET A 215 -1.96 5.56 -25.48
CA MET A 215 -2.75 6.71 -25.95
C MET A 215 -3.72 7.20 -24.88
N ILE A 216 -4.45 6.30 -24.20
CA ILE A 216 -5.38 6.65 -23.14
C ILE A 216 -4.65 7.18 -21.91
N GLU A 217 -3.61 6.49 -21.46
CA GLU A 217 -2.84 6.91 -20.29
C GLU A 217 -2.16 8.27 -20.48
N ARG A 218 -1.67 8.59 -21.69
CA ARG A 218 -1.16 9.92 -22.03
C ARG A 218 -2.23 11.00 -21.92
N GLN A 219 -3.45 10.73 -22.36
CA GLN A 219 -4.54 11.69 -22.23
C GLN A 219 -4.93 11.92 -20.75
N LEU A 220 -4.95 10.85 -19.94
CA LEU A 220 -5.16 10.95 -18.49
C LEU A 220 -4.03 11.75 -17.83
N ALA A 221 -2.78 11.41 -18.12
CA ALA A 221 -1.60 12.06 -17.56
C ALA A 221 -1.54 13.57 -17.89
N LEU A 222 -2.04 14.00 -19.06
CA LEU A 222 -2.15 15.42 -19.42
C LEU A 222 -3.02 16.20 -18.44
N ALA A 223 -4.13 15.60 -17.99
CA ALA A 223 -5.05 16.25 -17.06
C ALA A 223 -4.63 16.07 -15.59
N HIS A 224 -3.83 15.05 -15.25
CA HIS A 224 -3.39 14.78 -13.90
C HIS A 224 -2.66 15.97 -13.28
N PHE A 225 -2.90 16.21 -12.01
CA PHE A 225 -2.18 17.20 -11.21
C PHE A 225 -0.75 16.73 -10.93
N SER A 226 0.18 17.68 -10.87
CA SER A 226 1.56 17.42 -10.42
C SER A 226 1.59 17.06 -8.93
N GLN A 227 2.71 16.46 -8.50
CA GLN A 227 2.90 16.08 -7.10
C GLN A 227 2.81 17.27 -6.13
N GLU A 228 3.22 18.49 -6.56
CA GLU A 228 3.08 19.70 -5.75
C GLU A 228 1.61 20.07 -5.58
N LYS A 229 0.81 20.07 -6.65
CA LYS A 229 -0.62 20.40 -6.57
C LYS A 229 -1.40 19.39 -5.70
N LEU A 230 -1.03 18.11 -5.73
CA LEU A 230 -1.67 17.07 -4.92
C LEU A 230 -1.46 17.26 -3.42
N ARG A 231 -0.41 17.98 -2.99
CA ARG A 231 -0.11 18.22 -1.56
C ARG A 231 -0.98 19.28 -0.92
N ASP A 232 -1.64 20.13 -1.70
CA ASP A 232 -2.52 21.16 -1.17
C ASP A 232 -3.91 20.59 -0.92
N SER A 233 -4.13 20.04 0.27
CA SER A 233 -5.39 19.39 0.64
C SER A 233 -6.58 20.32 0.62
N TYR A 234 -6.38 21.64 0.90
CA TYR A 234 -7.48 22.62 0.87
C TYR A 234 -7.83 23.02 -0.56
N ALA A 235 -6.85 23.22 -1.42
CA ALA A 235 -7.09 23.48 -2.84
C ALA A 235 -7.71 22.28 -3.57
N ASN A 236 -7.52 21.07 -3.05
CA ASN A 236 -8.12 19.84 -3.57
C ASN A 236 -9.43 19.45 -2.85
N TYR A 237 -10.07 20.34 -2.12
CA TYR A 237 -11.33 20.05 -1.44
C TYR A 237 -12.52 20.73 -2.15
N HIS A 238 -13.35 19.92 -2.82
CA HIS A 238 -14.54 20.40 -3.53
C HIS A 238 -15.72 19.51 -3.17
N LEU A 239 -16.55 19.98 -2.23
CA LEU A 239 -17.71 19.25 -1.74
C LEU A 239 -18.87 19.31 -2.73
N TYR A 240 -19.39 18.15 -3.06
CA TYR A 240 -20.56 17.96 -3.92
C TYR A 240 -21.60 17.11 -3.21
N THR A 241 -22.88 17.50 -3.33
CA THR A 241 -23.97 16.55 -3.14
C THR A 241 -24.02 15.59 -4.33
N THR A 242 -24.57 14.41 -4.18
CA THR A 242 -24.69 13.44 -5.29
C THR A 242 -25.43 14.04 -6.49
N ASP A 243 -26.46 14.87 -6.27
CA ASP A 243 -27.18 15.54 -7.35
C ASP A 243 -26.32 16.58 -8.07
N SER A 244 -25.59 17.42 -7.32
CA SER A 244 -24.70 18.41 -7.90
C SER A 244 -23.49 17.76 -8.62
N LEU A 245 -22.99 16.63 -8.11
CA LEU A 245 -21.98 15.82 -8.77
C LEU A 245 -22.46 15.35 -10.17
N LYS A 246 -23.64 14.74 -10.24
CA LYS A 246 -24.22 14.27 -11.50
C LYS A 246 -24.43 15.40 -12.51
N ALA A 247 -24.84 16.56 -12.03
CA ALA A 247 -25.02 17.75 -12.87
C ALA A 247 -23.68 18.33 -13.35
N SER A 248 -22.64 18.33 -12.51
CA SER A 248 -21.34 18.91 -12.80
C SER A 248 -20.42 17.99 -13.60
N PHE A 249 -20.62 16.68 -13.49
CA PHE A 249 -19.85 15.63 -14.16
C PHE A 249 -20.78 14.69 -14.93
N PRO A 250 -21.51 15.19 -15.96
CA PRO A 250 -22.42 14.39 -16.77
C PRO A 250 -21.65 13.41 -17.65
N GLY A 251 -22.32 12.36 -18.11
CA GLY A 251 -21.74 11.36 -19.01
C GLY A 251 -21.08 10.18 -18.30
N PHE A 252 -21.12 10.12 -16.98
CA PHE A 252 -20.70 8.95 -16.20
C PHE A 252 -21.90 8.36 -15.43
N CYS A 253 -21.94 7.05 -15.29
CA CYS A 253 -23.04 6.34 -14.61
C CYS A 253 -22.79 6.24 -13.10
N TRP A 254 -22.86 7.39 -12.39
CA TRP A 254 -22.58 7.50 -10.96
C TRP A 254 -23.41 6.54 -10.10
N ASP A 255 -24.69 6.36 -10.42
CA ASP A 255 -25.56 5.44 -9.67
C ASP A 255 -25.07 4.00 -9.76
N THR A 256 -24.74 3.53 -10.97
CA THR A 256 -24.17 2.19 -11.16
C THR A 256 -22.83 2.02 -10.44
N TYR A 257 -21.98 3.06 -10.48
CA TYR A 257 -20.70 3.07 -9.79
C TYR A 257 -20.87 2.91 -8.27
N PHE A 258 -21.71 3.77 -7.64
CA PHE A 258 -21.95 3.72 -6.20
C PHE A 258 -22.68 2.45 -5.76
N GLU A 259 -23.60 1.94 -6.58
CA GLU A 259 -24.29 0.67 -6.32
C GLU A 259 -23.32 -0.50 -6.29
N THR A 260 -22.43 -0.60 -7.29
CA THR A 260 -21.44 -1.68 -7.36
C THR A 260 -20.41 -1.56 -6.24
N LEU A 261 -20.02 -0.35 -5.88
CA LEU A 261 -19.10 -0.05 -4.77
C LEU A 261 -19.72 -0.37 -3.39
N GLY A 262 -21.05 -0.54 -3.31
CA GLY A 262 -21.76 -0.83 -2.07
C GLY A 262 -22.14 0.40 -1.25
N CYS A 263 -22.22 1.58 -1.86
CA CYS A 263 -22.56 2.85 -1.21
C CYS A 263 -23.62 3.67 -1.98
N ALA A 264 -24.64 2.99 -2.51
CA ALA A 264 -25.72 3.61 -3.32
C ALA A 264 -26.40 4.84 -2.68
N GLY A 265 -26.36 4.96 -1.36
CA GLY A 265 -26.96 6.06 -0.60
C GLY A 265 -26.00 7.19 -0.24
N VAL A 266 -24.81 7.27 -0.84
CA VAL A 266 -23.86 8.36 -0.56
C VAL A 266 -24.48 9.71 -0.89
N ALA A 267 -24.54 10.61 0.12
CA ALA A 267 -25.19 11.90 -0.03
C ALA A 267 -24.25 12.99 -0.55
N GLU A 268 -23.00 12.93 -0.11
CA GLU A 268 -21.96 13.93 -0.38
C GLU A 268 -20.61 13.26 -0.56
N LEU A 269 -19.76 13.87 -1.38
CA LEU A 269 -18.35 13.50 -1.56
C LEU A 269 -17.52 14.72 -1.95
N SER A 270 -16.21 14.65 -1.74
CA SER A 270 -15.28 15.63 -2.28
C SER A 270 -14.67 15.13 -3.60
N VAL A 271 -14.74 15.95 -4.64
CA VAL A 271 -14.02 15.72 -5.89
C VAL A 271 -12.65 16.40 -5.79
N SER A 272 -11.61 15.64 -5.38
CA SER A 272 -10.32 16.22 -5.08
C SER A 272 -9.62 16.84 -6.30
N GLN A 273 -9.68 16.19 -7.44
CA GLN A 273 -9.09 16.71 -8.69
C GLN A 273 -10.18 16.73 -9.79
N GLU A 274 -10.86 17.84 -9.94
CA GLU A 274 -12.00 17.96 -10.87
C GLU A 274 -11.59 17.76 -12.34
N GLU A 275 -10.48 18.38 -12.77
CA GLU A 275 -10.02 18.32 -14.18
C GLU A 275 -9.67 16.89 -14.61
N PRO A 276 -8.89 16.08 -13.85
CA PRO A 276 -8.69 14.67 -14.13
C PRO A 276 -9.99 13.86 -14.24
N ILE A 277 -10.96 14.10 -13.36
CA ILE A 277 -12.25 13.38 -13.40
C ILE A 277 -13.04 13.75 -14.67
N ARG A 278 -13.10 15.05 -15.04
CA ARG A 278 -13.75 15.50 -16.29
C ARG A 278 -13.09 14.87 -17.50
N LYS A 279 -11.74 14.83 -17.53
CA LYS A 279 -11.00 14.21 -18.63
C LYS A 279 -11.23 12.70 -18.73
N SER A 280 -11.29 12.02 -17.60
CA SER A 280 -11.64 10.59 -17.54
C SER A 280 -13.01 10.33 -18.18
N ILE A 281 -14.02 11.12 -17.80
CA ILE A 281 -15.38 11.01 -18.36
C ILE A 281 -15.41 11.35 -19.86
N GLU A 282 -14.67 12.38 -20.29
CA GLU A 282 -14.52 12.72 -21.71
C GLU A 282 -13.96 11.54 -22.51
N ILE A 283 -12.88 10.91 -22.02
CA ILE A 283 -12.25 9.75 -22.68
C ILE A 283 -13.24 8.58 -22.78
N MET A 284 -13.96 8.26 -21.71
CA MET A 284 -14.98 7.20 -21.70
C MET A 284 -16.05 7.39 -22.77
N ASN A 285 -16.40 8.64 -23.10
CA ASN A 285 -17.45 8.98 -24.06
C ASN A 285 -16.96 9.22 -25.49
N THR A 286 -15.66 9.46 -25.69
CA THR A 286 -15.13 9.86 -27.02
C THR A 286 -14.14 8.90 -27.62
N ALA A 287 -13.47 8.08 -26.79
CA ALA A 287 -12.54 7.07 -27.29
C ALA A 287 -13.29 5.91 -27.95
N ARG A 288 -12.62 5.19 -28.85
CA ARG A 288 -13.19 3.98 -29.45
C ARG A 288 -13.38 2.92 -28.38
N ILE A 289 -14.50 2.21 -28.43
CA ILE A 289 -14.79 1.18 -27.42
C ILE A 289 -13.74 0.06 -27.39
N GLU A 290 -13.14 -0.27 -28.52
CA GLU A 290 -12.07 -1.26 -28.62
C GLU A 290 -10.84 -0.81 -27.85
N ASP A 291 -10.44 0.47 -27.95
CA ASP A 291 -9.32 1.05 -27.23
C ASP A 291 -9.57 1.08 -25.72
N LEU A 292 -10.81 1.41 -25.32
CA LEU A 292 -11.25 1.36 -23.91
C LEU A 292 -11.20 -0.06 -23.35
N ARG A 293 -11.62 -1.07 -24.13
CA ARG A 293 -11.52 -2.48 -23.74
C ARG A 293 -10.09 -2.90 -23.54
N TYR A 294 -9.15 -2.58 -24.44
CA TYR A 294 -7.73 -2.87 -24.27
C TYR A 294 -7.16 -2.18 -23.03
N TYR A 295 -7.52 -0.91 -22.80
CA TYR A 295 -7.08 -0.19 -21.60
C TYR A 295 -7.59 -0.86 -20.32
N MET A 296 -8.87 -1.22 -20.23
CA MET A 296 -9.44 -1.89 -19.06
C MET A 296 -8.86 -3.30 -18.87
N GLN A 297 -8.66 -4.06 -19.95
CA GLN A 297 -7.98 -5.37 -19.90
C GLN A 297 -6.55 -5.23 -19.39
N TRP A 298 -5.83 -4.18 -19.80
CA TRP A 298 -4.51 -3.86 -19.26
C TRP A 298 -4.56 -3.61 -17.75
N ARG A 299 -5.52 -2.85 -17.27
CA ARG A 299 -5.66 -2.58 -15.82
C ARG A 299 -5.92 -3.87 -15.03
N VAL A 300 -6.75 -4.76 -15.58
CA VAL A 300 -7.01 -6.10 -15.01
C VAL A 300 -5.73 -6.94 -15.00
N LEU A 301 -5.00 -7.04 -16.10
CA LEU A 301 -3.74 -7.79 -16.20
C LEU A 301 -2.67 -7.24 -15.25
N SER A 302 -2.53 -5.92 -15.20
CA SER A 302 -1.58 -5.25 -14.30
C SER A 302 -1.88 -5.55 -12.84
N ALA A 303 -3.15 -5.50 -12.42
CA ALA A 303 -3.59 -5.84 -11.07
C ALA A 303 -3.32 -7.32 -10.72
N ALA A 304 -3.60 -8.25 -11.66
CA ALA A 304 -3.45 -9.68 -11.45
C ALA A 304 -2.00 -10.18 -11.56
N SER A 305 -1.11 -9.43 -12.21
CA SER A 305 0.22 -9.88 -12.63
C SER A 305 1.12 -10.47 -11.54
N SER A 306 0.97 -10.02 -10.30
CA SER A 306 1.74 -10.52 -9.16
C SER A 306 1.22 -11.85 -8.59
N TYR A 307 0.07 -12.33 -9.05
CA TYR A 307 -0.69 -13.46 -8.50
C TYR A 307 -0.89 -14.59 -9.50
N MET A 308 -0.17 -14.55 -10.60
CA MET A 308 -0.19 -15.54 -11.68
C MET A 308 1.16 -16.27 -11.76
N SER A 309 1.47 -16.90 -12.91
CA SER A 309 2.71 -17.65 -13.12
C SER A 309 3.97 -16.77 -13.00
N ASP A 310 5.12 -17.44 -12.87
CA ASP A 310 6.42 -16.77 -12.79
C ASP A 310 6.73 -15.91 -14.03
N GLU A 311 6.21 -16.27 -15.20
CA GLU A 311 6.39 -15.46 -16.42
C GLU A 311 5.81 -14.06 -16.27
N PHE A 312 4.62 -13.91 -15.64
CA PHE A 312 4.00 -12.61 -15.36
C PHE A 312 4.76 -11.83 -14.30
N THR A 313 5.15 -12.48 -13.21
CA THR A 313 5.88 -11.79 -12.12
C THR A 313 7.27 -11.35 -12.59
N THR A 314 7.96 -12.17 -13.38
CA THR A 314 9.26 -11.85 -13.97
C THR A 314 9.14 -10.70 -14.97
N GLU A 315 8.11 -10.70 -15.84
CA GLU A 315 7.89 -9.60 -16.77
C GLU A 315 7.57 -8.28 -16.04
N LYS A 316 6.76 -8.33 -15.00
CA LYS A 316 6.52 -7.19 -14.13
C LYS A 316 7.83 -6.66 -13.49
N PHE A 317 8.69 -7.56 -13.02
CA PHE A 317 9.98 -7.19 -12.47
C PHE A 317 10.91 -6.61 -13.54
N ASN A 318 10.92 -7.14 -14.76
CA ASN A 318 11.74 -6.62 -15.84
C ASN A 318 11.47 -5.14 -16.12
N PHE A 319 10.21 -4.72 -16.08
CA PHE A 319 9.88 -3.31 -16.25
C PHE A 319 10.02 -2.51 -14.96
N PHE A 320 9.22 -2.79 -13.93
CA PHE A 320 9.18 -1.97 -12.71
C PHE A 320 10.42 -2.12 -11.82
N GLY A 321 11.01 -3.30 -11.79
CA GLY A 321 12.21 -3.57 -11.01
C GLY A 321 13.47 -3.10 -11.72
N ARG A 322 13.70 -3.55 -12.94
CA ARG A 322 14.95 -3.27 -13.68
C ARG A 322 14.94 -1.91 -14.34
N VAL A 323 13.97 -1.63 -15.20
CA VAL A 323 13.94 -0.40 -16.00
C VAL A 323 13.67 0.82 -15.14
N MET A 324 12.62 0.79 -14.33
CA MET A 324 12.22 1.95 -13.52
C MET A 324 13.04 2.10 -12.24
N SER A 325 13.38 1.01 -11.54
CA SER A 325 14.00 1.08 -10.20
C SER A 325 15.49 0.72 -10.21
N GLY A 326 16.06 0.20 -11.31
CA GLY A 326 17.49 -0.18 -11.40
C GLY A 326 17.88 -1.42 -10.57
N ARG A 327 16.91 -2.21 -10.14
CA ARG A 327 17.15 -3.47 -9.41
C ARG A 327 17.66 -4.54 -10.38
N THR A 328 18.53 -5.44 -9.91
CA THR A 328 19.09 -6.51 -10.73
C THR A 328 18.56 -7.89 -10.38
N GLU A 329 17.97 -8.05 -9.20
CA GLU A 329 17.41 -9.29 -8.70
C GLU A 329 15.96 -9.13 -8.28
N GLU A 330 15.13 -10.12 -8.60
CA GLU A 330 13.72 -10.17 -8.21
C GLU A 330 13.60 -10.48 -6.72
N THR A 331 12.58 -9.89 -6.06
CA THR A 331 12.26 -10.23 -4.68
C THR A 331 11.86 -11.70 -4.58
N PRO A 332 12.49 -12.50 -3.70
CA PRO A 332 12.16 -13.91 -3.53
C PRO A 332 10.66 -14.16 -3.26
N ARG A 333 10.12 -15.26 -3.78
CA ARG A 333 8.70 -15.61 -3.64
C ARG A 333 8.21 -15.56 -2.20
N TRP A 334 8.98 -16.11 -1.24
CA TRP A 334 8.58 -16.11 0.16
C TRP A 334 8.40 -14.69 0.73
N LYS A 335 9.24 -13.73 0.33
CA LYS A 335 9.08 -12.32 0.74
C LYS A 335 7.82 -11.70 0.15
N ARG A 336 7.52 -12.02 -1.13
CA ARG A 336 6.27 -11.58 -1.78
C ARG A 336 5.06 -12.17 -1.08
N ALA A 337 5.10 -13.47 -0.74
CA ALA A 337 4.01 -14.17 -0.03
C ALA A 337 3.79 -13.58 1.37
N VAL A 338 4.86 -13.34 2.15
CA VAL A 338 4.78 -12.69 3.46
C VAL A 338 4.17 -11.30 3.34
N SER A 339 4.63 -10.49 2.38
CA SER A 339 4.09 -9.13 2.16
C SER A 339 2.60 -9.15 1.79
N MET A 340 2.15 -10.18 1.06
CA MET A 340 0.74 -10.32 0.70
C MET A 340 -0.13 -10.73 1.90
N VAL A 341 0.35 -11.63 2.74
CA VAL A 341 -0.34 -11.96 4.02
C VAL A 341 -0.44 -10.72 4.90
N ASP A 342 0.67 -9.98 5.02
CA ASP A 342 0.74 -8.73 5.79
C ASP A 342 -0.23 -7.67 5.26
N GLY A 343 -0.30 -7.48 3.95
CA GLY A 343 -1.24 -6.55 3.32
C GLY A 343 -2.71 -6.98 3.36
N SER A 344 -2.98 -8.29 3.45
CA SER A 344 -4.34 -8.85 3.38
C SER A 344 -4.98 -9.12 4.74
N LEU A 345 -4.18 -9.60 5.68
CA LEU A 345 -4.58 -10.06 7.03
C LEU A 345 -3.73 -9.37 8.10
N GLY A 346 -3.31 -8.14 7.83
CA GLY A 346 -2.26 -7.46 8.58
C GLY A 346 -2.55 -7.28 10.06
N MET A 347 -3.78 -6.97 10.45
CA MET A 347 -4.13 -6.84 11.87
C MET A 347 -4.18 -8.20 12.58
N ALA A 348 -4.64 -9.26 11.90
CA ALA A 348 -4.60 -10.62 12.44
C ALA A 348 -3.15 -11.10 12.63
N LEU A 349 -2.29 -10.88 11.64
CA LEU A 349 -0.86 -11.16 11.72
C LEU A 349 -0.18 -10.31 12.81
N GLY A 350 -0.55 -9.02 12.88
CA GLY A 350 -0.02 -8.06 13.84
C GLY A 350 -0.30 -8.43 15.30
N LYS A 351 -1.45 -9.04 15.57
CA LYS A 351 -1.78 -9.56 16.89
C LYS A 351 -0.78 -10.63 17.32
N LEU A 352 -0.56 -11.64 16.49
CA LEU A 352 0.38 -12.73 16.74
C LEU A 352 1.84 -12.23 16.80
N TYR A 353 2.19 -11.25 15.97
CA TYR A 353 3.49 -10.60 15.99
C TYR A 353 3.75 -9.90 17.32
N CYS A 354 2.80 -9.13 17.82
CA CYS A 354 2.95 -8.40 19.09
C CYS A 354 3.00 -9.34 20.30
N GLU A 355 2.22 -10.40 20.30
CA GLU A 355 2.29 -11.43 21.33
C GLU A 355 3.68 -12.06 21.45
N LYS A 356 4.37 -12.24 20.32
CA LYS A 356 5.70 -12.89 20.25
C LYS A 356 6.87 -11.92 20.43
N TYR A 357 6.79 -10.70 19.87
CA TYR A 357 7.95 -9.81 19.70
C TYR A 357 7.83 -8.46 20.39
N PHE A 358 6.66 -8.06 20.90
CA PHE A 358 6.47 -6.75 21.52
C PHE A 358 5.84 -6.85 22.92
N PRO A 359 6.67 -6.98 23.97
CA PRO A 359 6.18 -7.13 25.33
C PRO A 359 5.47 -5.85 25.82
N ALA A 360 4.49 -6.04 26.74
CA ALA A 360 3.70 -4.94 27.32
C ALA A 360 4.56 -3.84 27.97
N GLU A 361 5.72 -4.20 28.53
CA GLU A 361 6.67 -3.24 29.10
C GLU A 361 7.24 -2.27 28.05
N ALA A 362 7.50 -2.73 26.82
CA ALA A 362 7.95 -1.87 25.72
C ALA A 362 6.88 -0.84 25.35
N LYS A 363 5.59 -1.26 25.31
CA LYS A 363 4.46 -0.35 25.12
C LYS A 363 4.41 0.72 26.20
N THR A 364 4.43 0.33 27.49
CA THR A 364 4.40 1.26 28.63
C THR A 364 5.56 2.24 28.63
N ARG A 365 6.77 1.79 28.30
CA ARG A 365 7.95 2.69 28.19
C ARG A 365 7.78 3.73 27.10
N MET A 366 7.25 3.34 25.94
CA MET A 366 7.03 4.26 24.83
C MET A 366 5.87 5.22 25.11
N GLU A 367 4.79 4.75 25.75
CA GLU A 367 3.70 5.62 26.21
C GLU A 367 4.21 6.67 27.22
N THR A 368 5.10 6.28 28.13
CA THR A 368 5.76 7.19 29.07
C THR A 368 6.64 8.21 28.34
N LEU A 369 7.39 7.80 27.32
CA LEU A 369 8.18 8.69 26.47
C LEU A 369 7.30 9.74 25.80
N CYS A 370 6.18 9.30 25.18
CA CYS A 370 5.24 10.21 24.53
C CYS A 370 4.60 11.20 25.53
N ALA A 371 4.22 10.73 26.71
CA ALA A 371 3.67 11.60 27.76
C ALA A 371 4.70 12.68 28.21
N ASN A 372 5.96 12.31 28.35
CA ASN A 372 7.03 13.25 28.69
C ASN A 372 7.27 14.26 27.57
N LEU A 373 7.20 13.84 26.29
CA LEU A 373 7.29 14.74 25.16
C LEU A 373 6.14 15.75 25.10
N LEU A 374 4.90 15.29 25.32
CA LEU A 374 3.73 16.19 25.38
C LEU A 374 3.84 17.20 26.52
N LYS A 375 4.34 16.79 27.70
CA LYS A 375 4.64 17.70 28.80
C LYS A 375 5.67 18.76 28.41
N ALA A 376 6.78 18.33 27.81
CA ALA A 376 7.84 19.23 27.34
C ALA A 376 7.33 20.20 26.26
N TYR A 377 6.41 19.77 25.38
CA TYR A 377 5.74 20.66 24.43
C TYR A 377 4.91 21.73 25.14
N GLY A 378 4.15 21.38 26.16
CA GLY A 378 3.40 22.34 26.98
C GLY A 378 4.32 23.42 27.60
N GLU A 379 5.39 22.99 28.28
CA GLU A 379 6.39 23.88 28.85
C GLU A 379 7.06 24.77 27.77
N ARG A 380 7.29 24.20 26.58
CA ARG A 380 7.86 24.96 25.45
C ARG A 380 6.90 26.05 24.96
N ILE A 381 5.61 25.72 24.79
CA ILE A 381 4.56 26.66 24.38
C ILE A 381 4.49 27.84 25.36
N ASP A 382 4.51 27.60 26.66
CA ASP A 382 4.47 28.62 27.70
C ASP A 382 5.61 29.62 27.56
N ASN A 383 6.79 29.18 27.17
CA ASN A 383 8.01 29.97 27.08
C ASN A 383 8.24 30.61 25.68
N LEU A 384 7.30 30.53 24.73
CA LEU A 384 7.45 31.17 23.41
C LEU A 384 7.12 32.66 23.48
N GLU A 385 8.12 33.49 23.30
CA GLU A 385 7.98 34.97 23.37
C GLU A 385 7.20 35.58 22.19
N TRP A 386 7.25 34.92 21.00
CA TRP A 386 6.59 35.39 19.78
C TRP A 386 5.10 35.02 19.71
N MET A 387 4.61 34.16 20.60
CA MET A 387 3.23 33.68 20.62
C MET A 387 2.41 34.47 21.66
N SER A 388 1.27 35.03 21.24
CA SER A 388 0.34 35.69 22.17
C SER A 388 -0.27 34.71 23.17
N ASP A 389 -0.75 35.20 24.31
CA ASP A 389 -1.40 34.38 25.34
C ASP A 389 -2.64 33.67 24.79
N GLU A 390 -3.42 34.31 23.92
CA GLU A 390 -4.57 33.70 23.24
C GLU A 390 -4.12 32.54 22.35
N THR A 391 -3.05 32.71 21.57
CA THR A 391 -2.50 31.66 20.71
C THR A 391 -1.91 30.51 21.54
N LYS A 392 -1.23 30.81 22.66
CA LYS A 392 -0.76 29.79 23.60
C LYS A 392 -1.92 28.95 24.16
N ALA A 393 -3.03 29.58 24.54
CA ALA A 393 -4.22 28.87 25.01
C ALA A 393 -4.78 27.93 23.93
N LYS A 394 -4.84 28.37 22.67
CA LYS A 394 -5.25 27.52 21.54
C LYS A 394 -4.26 26.38 21.26
N ALA A 395 -2.96 26.61 21.39
CA ALA A 395 -1.94 25.59 21.26
C ALA A 395 -2.06 24.52 22.37
N HIS A 396 -2.34 24.92 23.62
CA HIS A 396 -2.62 24.01 24.71
C HIS A 396 -3.94 23.23 24.51
N GLU A 397 -4.99 23.86 23.98
CA GLU A 397 -6.23 23.18 23.61
C GLU A 397 -5.92 22.07 22.58
N LYS A 398 -5.18 22.37 21.52
CA LYS A 398 -4.74 21.39 20.54
C LYS A 398 -3.90 20.28 21.17
N LEU A 399 -2.94 20.62 22.03
CA LEU A 399 -2.08 19.65 22.70
C LEU A 399 -2.89 18.70 23.60
N SER A 400 -3.95 19.18 24.27
CA SER A 400 -4.80 18.38 25.14
C SER A 400 -5.65 17.34 24.38
N THR A 401 -5.88 17.55 23.08
CA THR A 401 -6.63 16.62 22.23
C THR A 401 -5.73 15.64 21.47
N PHE A 402 -4.42 15.69 21.73
CA PHE A 402 -3.44 14.86 21.03
C PHE A 402 -3.62 13.38 21.39
N TYR A 403 -3.80 12.51 20.39
CA TYR A 403 -4.03 11.10 20.57
C TYR A 403 -2.77 10.30 20.25
N VAL A 404 -2.34 9.45 21.19
CA VAL A 404 -1.10 8.68 21.07
C VAL A 404 -1.43 7.21 20.90
N LYS A 405 -0.96 6.61 19.80
CA LYS A 405 -1.07 5.18 19.49
C LYS A 405 0.31 4.53 19.54
N VAL A 406 0.48 3.50 20.38
CA VAL A 406 1.78 2.83 20.57
C VAL A 406 1.62 1.32 20.47
N GLY A 407 2.49 0.72 19.68
CA GLY A 407 2.67 -0.73 19.59
C GLY A 407 1.57 -1.40 18.79
N TYR A 408 0.38 -1.50 19.35
CA TYR A 408 -0.78 -2.20 18.78
C TYR A 408 -2.10 -1.61 19.26
N PRO A 409 -3.20 -1.80 18.48
CA PRO A 409 -4.52 -1.25 18.82
C PRO A 409 -5.16 -1.94 20.03
N ASN A 410 -6.05 -1.22 20.72
CA ASN A 410 -6.84 -1.79 21.79
C ASN A 410 -7.98 -2.68 21.26
N LYS A 411 -8.44 -2.41 20.01
CA LYS A 411 -9.48 -3.16 19.32
C LYS A 411 -8.91 -3.68 17.99
N TRP A 412 -8.89 -5.00 17.86
CA TRP A 412 -8.45 -5.66 16.63
C TRP A 412 -9.54 -5.68 15.56
N GLU A 413 -9.13 -5.74 14.32
CA GLU A 413 -10.05 -5.92 13.20
C GLU A 413 -10.68 -7.31 13.22
N ASP A 414 -11.93 -7.39 12.80
CA ASP A 414 -12.68 -8.65 12.69
C ASP A 414 -12.63 -9.15 11.24
N TYR A 415 -12.01 -10.30 11.06
CA TYR A 415 -11.89 -10.99 9.75
C TYR A 415 -12.91 -12.14 9.60
N THR A 416 -13.90 -12.28 10.47
CA THR A 416 -14.84 -13.41 10.45
C THR A 416 -15.56 -13.53 9.12
N ALA A 417 -15.94 -12.41 8.50
CA ALA A 417 -16.63 -12.39 7.20
C ALA A 417 -15.71 -12.63 5.99
N LEU A 418 -14.39 -12.63 6.16
CA LEU A 418 -13.45 -12.93 5.08
C LEU A 418 -13.24 -14.43 4.97
N GLU A 419 -13.67 -15.03 3.87
CA GLU A 419 -13.44 -16.45 3.58
C GLU A 419 -12.16 -16.63 2.75
N ILE A 420 -11.26 -17.50 3.22
CA ILE A 420 -10.05 -17.93 2.52
C ILE A 420 -10.11 -19.46 2.40
N ASP A 421 -10.10 -19.97 1.16
CA ASP A 421 -10.07 -21.40 0.84
C ASP A 421 -8.86 -21.69 -0.07
N ALA A 422 -7.93 -22.51 0.40
CA ALA A 422 -6.73 -22.91 -0.34
C ALA A 422 -6.99 -23.63 -1.67
N LYS A 423 -8.23 -24.08 -1.92
CA LYS A 423 -8.60 -24.71 -3.20
C LYS A 423 -8.78 -23.69 -4.33
N GLU A 424 -9.02 -22.44 -4.00
CA GLU A 424 -9.22 -21.38 -4.99
C GLU A 424 -7.91 -20.81 -5.51
N SER A 425 -7.94 -20.19 -6.70
CA SER A 425 -6.75 -19.55 -7.26
C SER A 425 -6.29 -18.38 -6.38
N TYR A 426 -4.98 -18.09 -6.42
CA TYR A 426 -4.41 -16.97 -5.69
C TYR A 426 -5.10 -15.64 -6.04
N TRP A 427 -5.37 -15.40 -7.32
CA TRP A 427 -6.11 -14.22 -7.78
C TRP A 427 -7.52 -14.13 -7.18
N THR A 428 -8.23 -15.26 -7.06
CA THR A 428 -9.54 -15.27 -6.41
C THR A 428 -9.48 -14.86 -4.94
N LEU A 429 -8.48 -15.32 -4.20
CA LEU A 429 -8.28 -14.94 -2.81
C LEU A 429 -7.99 -13.43 -2.68
N VAL A 430 -7.17 -12.88 -3.56
CA VAL A 430 -6.87 -11.43 -3.61
C VAL A 430 -8.13 -10.62 -3.88
N LYS A 431 -8.98 -11.05 -4.82
CA LYS A 431 -10.28 -10.39 -5.08
C LYS A 431 -11.21 -10.40 -3.86
N ARG A 432 -11.24 -11.49 -3.10
CA ARG A 432 -12.05 -11.56 -1.86
C ARG A 432 -11.55 -10.59 -0.81
N VAL A 433 -10.23 -10.51 -0.62
CA VAL A 433 -9.63 -9.55 0.31
C VAL A 433 -9.96 -8.12 -0.12
N SER A 434 -9.80 -7.77 -1.40
CA SER A 434 -10.16 -6.45 -1.91
C SER A 434 -11.63 -6.12 -1.65
N LYS A 435 -12.54 -7.02 -2.03
CA LYS A 435 -13.98 -6.83 -1.79
C LYS A 435 -14.33 -6.66 -0.30
N PHE A 436 -13.69 -7.45 0.58
CA PHE A 436 -13.86 -7.34 2.02
C PHE A 436 -13.39 -5.96 2.54
N ASN A 437 -12.23 -5.49 2.08
CA ASN A 437 -11.68 -4.20 2.49
C ASN A 437 -12.51 -3.03 1.94
N THR A 438 -12.96 -3.08 0.67
CA THR A 438 -13.84 -2.07 0.08
C THR A 438 -15.16 -1.97 0.84
N ALA A 439 -15.81 -3.09 1.15
CA ALA A 439 -17.04 -3.09 1.92
C ALA A 439 -16.84 -2.47 3.32
N ARG A 440 -15.72 -2.77 3.98
CA ARG A 440 -15.37 -2.19 5.29
C ARG A 440 -15.13 -0.68 5.19
N THR A 441 -14.44 -0.24 4.15
CA THR A 441 -14.16 1.18 3.89
C THR A 441 -15.46 1.94 3.61
N MET A 442 -16.32 1.43 2.76
CA MET A 442 -17.61 2.07 2.44
C MET A 442 -18.55 2.12 3.65
N ALA A 443 -18.50 1.13 4.53
CA ALA A 443 -19.27 1.13 5.78
C ALA A 443 -18.92 2.27 6.74
N LYS A 444 -17.78 2.94 6.58
CA LYS A 444 -17.41 4.12 7.38
C LYS A 444 -18.27 5.34 7.08
N LEU A 445 -18.81 5.46 5.86
CA LEU A 445 -19.62 6.61 5.42
C LEU A 445 -20.87 6.84 6.30
N SER A 446 -21.39 5.79 6.93
CA SER A 446 -22.52 5.85 7.84
C SER A 446 -22.16 6.00 9.32
N LYS A 447 -20.86 6.18 9.64
CA LYS A 447 -20.35 6.19 11.01
C LYS A 447 -19.53 7.47 11.27
N PRO A 448 -19.46 7.93 12.52
CA PRO A 448 -18.49 8.95 12.90
C PRO A 448 -17.06 8.42 12.72
N VAL A 449 -16.09 9.33 12.66
CA VAL A 449 -14.66 8.98 12.64
C VAL A 449 -14.30 8.19 13.89
N ASP A 450 -13.71 7.01 13.69
CA ASP A 450 -13.20 6.15 14.77
C ASP A 450 -11.73 6.51 15.05
N LYS A 451 -11.50 7.18 16.19
CA LYS A 451 -10.13 7.53 16.59
C LYS A 451 -9.28 6.33 17.00
N ASP A 452 -9.87 5.17 17.24
CA ASP A 452 -9.14 3.93 17.55
C ASP A 452 -8.69 3.19 16.28
N GLU A 453 -9.13 3.60 15.10
CA GLU A 453 -8.69 3.02 13.84
C GLU A 453 -7.20 3.27 13.59
N TRP A 454 -6.47 2.23 13.19
CA TRP A 454 -5.05 2.30 12.84
C TRP A 454 -4.87 2.28 11.32
N TYR A 455 -4.07 3.23 10.81
CA TYR A 455 -3.73 3.32 9.37
C TYR A 455 -2.49 2.49 8.99
N MET A 456 -1.85 1.86 9.96
CA MET A 456 -0.71 0.96 9.76
C MET A 456 -0.88 -0.27 10.64
N ASN A 457 -0.44 -1.42 10.12
CA ASN A 457 -0.39 -2.65 10.92
C ASN A 457 0.65 -2.54 12.03
N PRO A 458 0.48 -3.24 13.17
CA PRO A 458 1.43 -3.21 14.28
C PRO A 458 2.86 -3.59 13.91
N GLN A 459 3.05 -4.49 12.94
CA GLN A 459 4.35 -4.92 12.44
C GLN A 459 4.98 -3.98 11.41
N THR A 460 4.34 -2.88 11.06
CA THR A 460 4.86 -1.93 10.07
C THR A 460 6.08 -1.18 10.61
N VAL A 461 7.17 -1.17 9.83
CA VAL A 461 8.37 -0.37 10.13
C VAL A 461 8.18 1.05 9.63
N ASN A 462 7.34 1.79 10.32
CA ASN A 462 7.05 3.19 10.03
C ASN A 462 6.32 3.83 11.23
N ALA A 463 6.05 5.14 11.14
CA ALA A 463 5.23 5.91 12.06
C ALA A 463 4.47 7.00 11.28
N TYR A 464 3.36 7.52 11.83
CA TYR A 464 2.64 8.60 11.19
C TYR A 464 2.09 9.61 12.19
N TYR A 465 1.86 10.83 11.71
CA TYR A 465 1.00 11.83 12.32
C TYR A 465 -0.18 12.11 11.38
N ASN A 466 -1.39 12.03 11.89
CA ASN A 466 -2.60 12.40 11.16
C ASN A 466 -3.16 13.73 11.70
N PRO A 467 -3.14 14.81 10.91
CA PRO A 467 -3.62 16.13 11.36
C PRO A 467 -5.15 16.21 11.51
N THR A 468 -5.93 15.36 10.79
CA THR A 468 -7.40 15.39 10.88
C THR A 468 -7.90 14.84 12.20
N THR A 469 -7.25 13.81 12.74
CA THR A 469 -7.58 13.22 14.04
C THR A 469 -6.68 13.75 15.18
N ASN A 470 -5.66 14.55 14.87
CA ASN A 470 -4.62 15.03 15.79
C ASN A 470 -3.95 13.87 16.54
N GLU A 471 -3.49 12.87 15.80
CA GLU A 471 -2.92 11.65 16.38
C GLU A 471 -1.51 11.34 15.86
N ILE A 472 -0.72 10.67 16.71
CA ILE A 472 0.55 10.08 16.32
C ILE A 472 0.51 8.57 16.58
N CYS A 473 1.08 7.79 15.68
CA CYS A 473 1.14 6.34 15.79
C CYS A 473 2.58 5.84 15.64
N PHE A 474 2.99 5.00 16.59
CA PHE A 474 4.25 4.26 16.57
C PHE A 474 3.96 2.76 16.62
N PRO A 475 3.83 2.07 15.47
CA PRO A 475 3.66 0.63 15.42
C PRO A 475 4.79 -0.14 16.10
N ALA A 476 4.52 -1.36 16.58
CA ALA A 476 5.51 -2.20 17.25
C ALA A 476 6.73 -2.50 16.35
N GLY A 477 6.54 -2.59 15.02
CA GLY A 477 7.60 -2.90 14.07
C GLY A 477 8.73 -1.88 14.02
N ILE A 478 8.47 -0.59 14.24
CA ILE A 478 9.51 0.45 14.26
C ILE A 478 10.21 0.55 15.62
N LEU A 479 9.64 -0.06 16.65
CA LEU A 479 10.14 -0.01 18.02
C LEU A 479 11.02 -1.23 18.38
N GLN A 480 11.51 -2.01 17.41
CA GLN A 480 12.31 -3.25 17.58
C GLN A 480 13.80 -2.99 17.76
#